data_3e55dce8366a6eb54824096c4625fd50
#
_entry.id   3e55dce8366a6eb54824096c4625fd50
#
_cell.length_a   1.000
_cell.length_b   1.000
_cell.length_c   1.000
_cell.angle_alpha   90.00
_cell.angle_beta   90.00
_cell.angle_gamma   90.00
#
_symmetry.space_group_name_H-M   'P 1'
#
loop_
_entity.id
_entity.type
_entity.pdbx_description
1 polymer ?
#
loop_
_entity_poly.entity_id
_entity_poly.type
_entity_poly.pdbx_seq_one_letter_code
_entity_poly.pdbx_strand_id
1 'polypeptide(L)'
;MGNDIVLTFAAAMAAALLLGYLAHRLGLSPVVGFLLAGVAVGPHTPGFNANLQVAEQFAEMGIILLMFGVGLKFHLHELIAVWRVSVPGALLTSLLTTLLAWAGLTAIGVSSDEALVAGLAISVASTVVLMRVLGENRDLSTRAGHIAVGWVVVEDLLTVLLLVALPVLATEGGDLDRLALPLLFAAAKVALCATLAILIGGRVIPWMLAKVNATKSRELFTLATLALAPGMAILAAKFFGVSMALGAFLAGLVVGRSEFSGRAAAEALPLRDAFAVLFFVSVGLLFDPADFIEHPLPVLVLLGVVLVGKPLGAALLVRLTGESRPLATQIGAALSQIGEFTFVLGASAKSLGLIGQPVWNGLVAASMISIALNPSIYRRLRQRIRRAASRPGMGQAAVPGHAIVVGYGDVGRRVGEELRLKGIPLTIIDSDIVVVRGLQKKGLRALCGDGGSLEVLNEAGLAQAGSLLLCCPIAEPGPLLHGIAKRHPGLRIAVRLMEGMPGELVTGTDFTVISEDSSAAGDISAVATGKA
;
A
#
# COMPACT_ATOMS: atom_id res chain seq x y z
N MET A 1 -22.69 19.12 -27.05
CA MET A 1 -21.59 18.12 -26.91
C MET A 1 -20.25 18.75 -26.50
N GLY A 2 -19.70 19.78 -27.19
CA GLY A 2 -18.37 20.30 -26.78
C GLY A 2 -18.34 20.98 -25.41
N ASN A 3 -19.35 21.73 -25.05
CA ASN A 3 -19.44 22.39 -23.74
C ASN A 3 -19.66 21.41 -22.59
N ASP A 4 -20.28 20.26 -22.82
CA ASP A 4 -20.58 19.26 -21.79
C ASP A 4 -19.31 18.56 -21.30
N ILE A 5 -18.36 18.31 -22.20
CA ILE A 5 -17.08 17.64 -21.84
C ILE A 5 -16.27 18.56 -20.93
N VAL A 6 -16.06 19.83 -21.34
CA VAL A 6 -15.28 20.78 -20.56
C VAL A 6 -15.96 21.09 -19.22
N LEU A 7 -17.27 21.23 -19.23
CA LEU A 7 -18.06 21.54 -18.03
C LEU A 7 -18.04 20.36 -17.04
N THR A 8 -18.26 19.13 -17.53
CA THR A 8 -18.17 17.90 -16.70
C THR A 8 -16.78 17.73 -16.11
N PHE A 9 -15.72 17.90 -16.92
CA PHE A 9 -14.34 17.82 -16.46
C PHE A 9 -14.04 18.87 -15.39
N ALA A 10 -14.38 20.14 -15.65
CA ALA A 10 -14.10 21.24 -14.72
C ALA A 10 -14.86 21.08 -13.39
N ALA A 11 -16.15 20.71 -13.47
CA ALA A 11 -16.96 20.49 -12.28
C ALA A 11 -16.46 19.29 -11.46
N ALA A 12 -16.12 18.17 -12.12
CA ALA A 12 -15.54 17.00 -11.49
C ALA A 12 -14.23 17.32 -10.75
N MET A 13 -13.32 18.04 -11.42
CA MET A 13 -12.02 18.42 -10.83
C MET A 13 -12.18 19.43 -9.68
N ALA A 14 -13.08 20.43 -9.82
CA ALA A 14 -13.33 21.40 -8.76
C ALA A 14 -13.97 20.74 -7.52
N ALA A 15 -14.98 19.90 -7.70
CA ALA A 15 -15.60 19.15 -6.61
C ALA A 15 -14.60 18.21 -5.94
N ALA A 16 -13.78 17.49 -6.74
CA ALA A 16 -12.74 16.61 -6.24
C ALA A 16 -11.68 17.36 -5.43
N LEU A 17 -11.23 18.52 -5.89
CA LEU A 17 -10.29 19.37 -5.15
C LEU A 17 -10.86 19.80 -3.80
N LEU A 18 -12.09 20.31 -3.78
CA LEU A 18 -12.74 20.82 -2.58
C LEU A 18 -12.98 19.70 -1.55
N LEU A 19 -13.63 18.62 -1.97
CA LEU A 19 -13.99 17.52 -1.06
C LEU A 19 -12.78 16.63 -0.74
N GLY A 20 -11.82 16.47 -1.66
CA GLY A 20 -10.55 15.81 -1.40
C GLY A 20 -9.70 16.58 -0.37
N TYR A 21 -9.63 17.89 -0.49
CA TYR A 21 -8.97 18.75 0.50
C TYR A 21 -9.67 18.68 1.87
N LEU A 22 -11.00 18.72 1.90
CA LEU A 22 -11.77 18.60 3.14
C LEU A 22 -11.54 17.24 3.81
N ALA A 23 -11.60 16.15 3.04
CA ALA A 23 -11.30 14.81 3.52
C ALA A 23 -9.89 14.73 4.13
N HIS A 24 -8.89 15.29 3.42
CA HIS A 24 -7.51 15.35 3.90
C HIS A 24 -7.39 16.14 5.22
N ARG A 25 -8.06 17.30 5.32
CA ARG A 25 -8.11 18.09 6.56
C ARG A 25 -8.73 17.33 7.73
N LEU A 26 -9.69 16.48 7.48
CA LEU A 26 -10.33 15.61 8.48
C LEU A 26 -9.49 14.36 8.80
N GLY A 27 -8.30 14.21 8.22
CA GLY A 27 -7.42 13.05 8.42
C GLY A 27 -7.88 11.79 7.67
N LEU A 28 -8.81 11.94 6.73
CA LEU A 28 -9.29 10.87 5.87
C LEU A 28 -8.42 10.75 4.60
N SER A 29 -8.60 9.64 3.86
CA SER A 29 -8.01 9.50 2.54
C SER A 29 -8.67 10.47 1.55
N PRO A 30 -7.91 11.22 0.70
CA PRO A 30 -8.48 12.04 -0.37
C PRO A 30 -9.40 11.28 -1.31
N VAL A 31 -9.19 9.97 -1.50
CA VAL A 31 -10.05 9.10 -2.33
C VAL A 31 -11.51 9.14 -1.87
N VAL A 32 -11.76 9.18 -0.55
CA VAL A 32 -13.12 9.35 0.00
C VAL A 32 -13.73 10.67 -0.47
N GLY A 33 -12.95 11.76 -0.47
CA GLY A 33 -13.39 13.04 -0.98
C GLY A 33 -13.69 13.03 -2.49
N PHE A 34 -12.91 12.30 -3.28
CA PHE A 34 -13.14 12.16 -4.73
C PHE A 34 -14.41 11.38 -5.04
N LEU A 35 -14.67 10.30 -4.29
CA LEU A 35 -15.92 9.54 -4.40
C LEU A 35 -17.14 10.41 -4.01
N LEU A 36 -17.04 11.13 -2.88
CA LEU A 36 -18.08 12.07 -2.46
C LEU A 36 -18.28 13.21 -3.47
N ALA A 37 -17.23 13.67 -4.14
CA ALA A 37 -17.34 14.64 -5.22
C ALA A 37 -18.20 14.10 -6.38
N GLY A 38 -17.98 12.83 -6.74
CA GLY A 38 -18.82 12.16 -7.73
C GLY A 38 -20.28 12.08 -7.33
N VAL A 39 -20.57 11.73 -6.08
CA VAL A 39 -21.94 11.74 -5.54
C VAL A 39 -22.55 13.14 -5.62
N ALA A 40 -21.79 14.17 -5.25
CA ALA A 40 -22.26 15.57 -5.21
C ALA A 40 -22.57 16.14 -6.60
N VAL A 41 -21.82 15.76 -7.64
CA VAL A 41 -22.07 16.19 -9.02
C VAL A 41 -22.83 15.15 -9.85
N GLY A 42 -23.32 14.10 -9.20
CA GLY A 42 -24.00 12.96 -9.82
C GLY A 42 -25.47 13.20 -10.09
N PRO A 43 -26.09 12.34 -10.91
CA PRO A 43 -27.49 12.44 -11.31
C PRO A 43 -28.48 12.26 -10.16
N HIS A 44 -28.05 11.64 -9.07
CA HIS A 44 -28.90 11.37 -7.89
C HIS A 44 -28.86 12.49 -6.83
N THR A 45 -28.08 13.57 -7.08
CA THR A 45 -27.99 14.72 -6.17
C THR A 45 -28.57 15.97 -6.85
N PRO A 46 -29.44 16.75 -6.17
CA PRO A 46 -30.01 17.98 -6.75
C PRO A 46 -28.90 18.99 -7.08
N GLY A 47 -28.96 19.59 -8.27
CA GLY A 47 -28.02 20.63 -8.69
C GLY A 47 -27.40 20.39 -10.05
N PHE A 48 -26.07 20.56 -10.16
CA PHE A 48 -25.34 20.32 -11.39
C PHE A 48 -25.18 18.81 -11.62
N ASN A 49 -25.63 18.34 -12.78
CA ASN A 49 -25.48 16.96 -13.19
C ASN A 49 -24.37 16.83 -14.24
N ALA A 50 -23.30 16.13 -13.88
CA ALA A 50 -22.25 15.76 -14.81
C ALA A 50 -22.77 14.75 -15.85
N ASN A 51 -22.25 14.86 -17.07
CA ASN A 51 -22.61 13.91 -18.13
C ASN A 51 -21.95 12.54 -17.85
N LEU A 52 -22.78 11.53 -17.58
CA LEU A 52 -22.33 10.19 -17.19
C LEU A 52 -21.46 9.54 -18.27
N GLN A 53 -21.81 9.65 -19.55
CA GLN A 53 -21.04 9.08 -20.67
C GLN A 53 -19.64 9.68 -20.77
N VAL A 54 -19.52 11.00 -20.55
CA VAL A 54 -18.23 11.70 -20.53
C VAL A 54 -17.41 11.26 -19.32
N ALA A 55 -18.05 11.13 -18.16
CA ALA A 55 -17.38 10.68 -16.94
C ALA A 55 -16.87 9.22 -17.07
N GLU A 56 -17.64 8.33 -17.68
CA GLU A 56 -17.23 6.95 -17.97
C GLU A 56 -16.01 6.89 -18.90
N GLN A 57 -15.93 7.72 -19.94
CA GLN A 57 -14.75 7.80 -20.81
C GLN A 57 -13.49 8.26 -20.06
N PHE A 58 -13.61 9.24 -19.16
CA PHE A 58 -12.52 9.64 -18.29
C PHE A 58 -12.13 8.56 -17.31
N ALA A 59 -13.11 7.81 -16.79
CA ALA A 59 -12.84 6.68 -15.89
C ALA A 59 -12.05 5.59 -16.61
N GLU A 60 -12.40 5.27 -17.85
CA GLU A 60 -11.69 4.25 -18.64
C GLU A 60 -10.22 4.63 -18.88
N MET A 61 -9.97 5.90 -19.23
CA MET A 61 -8.59 6.42 -19.31
C MET A 61 -7.88 6.38 -17.95
N GLY A 62 -8.62 6.68 -16.88
CA GLY A 62 -8.14 6.60 -15.51
C GLY A 62 -7.69 5.18 -15.14
N ILE A 63 -8.49 4.16 -15.45
CA ILE A 63 -8.15 2.75 -15.23
C ILE A 63 -6.90 2.35 -16.02
N ILE A 64 -6.81 2.72 -17.29
CA ILE A 64 -5.66 2.42 -18.14
C ILE A 64 -4.37 3.00 -17.55
N LEU A 65 -4.37 4.28 -17.19
CA LEU A 65 -3.18 4.92 -16.62
C LEU A 65 -2.86 4.43 -15.20
N LEU A 66 -3.89 4.10 -14.41
CA LEU A 66 -3.71 3.53 -13.08
C LEU A 66 -3.04 2.15 -13.18
N MET A 67 -3.52 1.28 -14.06
CA MET A 67 -2.95 -0.04 -14.29
C MET A 67 -1.53 0.01 -14.85
N PHE A 68 -1.27 0.93 -15.77
CA PHE A 68 0.09 1.20 -16.26
C PHE A 68 1.02 1.60 -15.11
N GLY A 69 0.58 2.52 -14.24
CA GLY A 69 1.35 2.95 -13.07
C GLY A 69 1.62 1.82 -12.06
N VAL A 70 0.68 0.88 -11.89
CA VAL A 70 0.89 -0.32 -11.07
C VAL A 70 1.95 -1.23 -11.71
N GLY A 71 1.83 -1.48 -13.01
CA GLY A 71 2.82 -2.26 -13.74
C GLY A 71 4.24 -1.68 -13.67
N LEU A 72 4.37 -0.35 -13.76
CA LEU A 72 5.66 0.36 -13.62
C LEU A 72 6.35 0.11 -12.27
N LYS A 73 5.58 0.03 -11.21
CA LYS A 73 6.08 -0.15 -9.82
C LYS A 73 6.22 -1.61 -9.42
N PHE A 74 5.87 -2.55 -10.29
CA PHE A 74 5.87 -3.97 -9.94
C PHE A 74 7.29 -4.55 -9.89
N HIS A 75 7.80 -4.84 -8.68
CA HIS A 75 9.11 -5.43 -8.43
C HIS A 75 8.99 -6.85 -7.88
N LEU A 76 9.30 -7.85 -8.69
CA LEU A 76 9.25 -9.26 -8.29
C LEU A 76 10.17 -9.61 -7.10
N HIS A 77 11.28 -8.90 -6.95
CA HIS A 77 12.28 -9.21 -5.91
C HIS A 77 11.74 -9.04 -4.49
N GLU A 78 10.89 -8.02 -4.27
CA GLU A 78 10.29 -7.75 -2.96
C GLU A 78 9.32 -8.88 -2.56
N LEU A 79 8.57 -9.40 -3.54
CA LEU A 79 7.66 -10.51 -3.31
C LEU A 79 8.42 -11.81 -2.95
N ILE A 80 9.57 -12.07 -3.59
CA ILE A 80 10.38 -13.27 -3.34
C ILE A 80 10.86 -13.33 -1.90
N ALA A 81 11.14 -12.21 -1.24
CA ALA A 81 11.60 -12.17 0.14
C ALA A 81 10.55 -12.66 1.16
N VAL A 82 9.25 -12.46 0.87
CA VAL A 82 8.14 -12.75 1.79
C VAL A 82 7.11 -13.74 1.24
N TRP A 83 7.39 -14.37 0.09
CA TRP A 83 6.43 -15.17 -0.68
C TRP A 83 5.78 -16.30 0.13
N ARG A 84 6.53 -16.93 1.06
CA ARG A 84 6.05 -18.06 1.87
C ARG A 84 4.87 -17.69 2.78
N VAL A 85 4.76 -16.43 3.16
CA VAL A 85 3.65 -15.91 3.99
C VAL A 85 2.65 -15.15 3.15
N SER A 86 3.13 -14.27 2.27
CA SER A 86 2.27 -13.35 1.50
C SER A 86 1.44 -14.07 0.44
N VAL A 87 2.01 -15.04 -0.30
CA VAL A 87 1.26 -15.72 -1.37
C VAL A 87 0.14 -16.60 -0.82
N PRO A 88 0.41 -17.60 0.06
CA PRO A 88 -0.67 -18.42 0.59
C PRO A 88 -1.65 -17.59 1.44
N GLY A 89 -1.14 -16.60 2.16
CA GLY A 89 -1.94 -15.70 2.96
C GLY A 89 -2.94 -14.90 2.12
N ALA A 90 -2.48 -14.24 1.06
CA ALA A 90 -3.33 -13.47 0.16
C ALA A 90 -4.41 -14.35 -0.49
N LEU A 91 -4.02 -15.48 -1.08
CA LEU A 91 -4.95 -16.38 -1.75
C LEU A 91 -6.02 -16.94 -0.80
N LEU A 92 -5.60 -17.42 0.38
CA LEU A 92 -6.52 -17.99 1.36
C LEU A 92 -7.41 -16.92 2.00
N THR A 93 -6.90 -15.70 2.25
CA THR A 93 -7.72 -14.61 2.75
C THR A 93 -8.70 -14.12 1.70
N SER A 94 -8.30 -14.02 0.43
CA SER A 94 -9.21 -13.68 -0.66
C SER A 94 -10.33 -14.71 -0.79
N LEU A 95 -10.00 -16.00 -0.72
CA LEU A 95 -10.99 -17.07 -0.72
C LEU A 95 -11.93 -16.97 0.49
N LEU A 96 -11.38 -16.83 1.70
CA LEU A 96 -12.17 -16.71 2.93
C LEU A 96 -13.09 -15.47 2.90
N THR A 97 -12.56 -14.32 2.46
CA THR A 97 -13.34 -13.08 2.33
C THR A 97 -14.48 -13.26 1.34
N THR A 98 -14.21 -13.89 0.20
CA THR A 98 -15.22 -14.21 -0.81
C THR A 98 -16.31 -15.11 -0.26
N LEU A 99 -15.94 -16.20 0.45
CA LEU A 99 -16.90 -17.12 1.04
C LEU A 99 -17.73 -16.47 2.14
N LEU A 100 -17.13 -15.62 2.98
CA LEU A 100 -17.87 -14.87 4.02
C LEU A 100 -18.85 -13.87 3.41
N ALA A 101 -18.44 -13.15 2.36
CA ALA A 101 -19.31 -12.23 1.65
C ALA A 101 -20.43 -12.97 0.91
N TRP A 102 -20.10 -14.06 0.23
CA TRP A 102 -21.07 -14.92 -0.43
C TRP A 102 -22.11 -15.44 0.54
N ALA A 103 -21.69 -16.02 1.67
CA ALA A 103 -22.62 -16.53 2.69
C ALA A 103 -23.47 -15.41 3.32
N GLY A 104 -22.88 -14.26 3.62
CA GLY A 104 -23.60 -13.13 4.20
C GLY A 104 -24.61 -12.49 3.23
N LEU A 105 -24.23 -12.30 1.97
CA LEU A 105 -25.11 -11.71 0.94
C LEU A 105 -26.24 -12.68 0.54
N THR A 106 -25.96 -13.97 0.38
CA THR A 106 -26.99 -14.97 0.10
C THR A 106 -27.99 -15.12 1.25
N ALA A 107 -27.53 -15.00 2.51
CA ALA A 107 -28.40 -15.02 3.68
C ALA A 107 -29.41 -13.86 3.71
N ILE A 108 -29.13 -12.74 3.05
CA ILE A 108 -30.04 -11.58 2.92
C ILE A 108 -30.83 -11.60 1.59
N GLY A 109 -30.74 -12.68 0.79
CA GLY A 109 -31.54 -12.86 -0.41
C GLY A 109 -30.87 -12.40 -1.73
N VAL A 110 -29.58 -12.02 -1.72
CA VAL A 110 -28.81 -11.74 -2.95
C VAL A 110 -28.55 -13.07 -3.68
N SER A 111 -28.60 -13.06 -5.01
CA SER A 111 -28.35 -14.27 -5.81
C SER A 111 -26.91 -14.79 -5.56
N SER A 112 -26.75 -16.12 -5.69
CA SER A 112 -25.45 -16.77 -5.43
C SER A 112 -24.34 -16.23 -6.30
N ASP A 113 -24.61 -16.00 -7.59
CA ASP A 113 -23.63 -15.54 -8.57
C ASP A 113 -23.21 -14.08 -8.28
N GLU A 114 -24.19 -13.22 -8.01
CA GLU A 114 -23.96 -11.83 -7.64
C GLU A 114 -23.16 -11.71 -6.34
N ALA A 115 -23.53 -12.53 -5.32
CA ALA A 115 -22.83 -12.57 -4.05
C ALA A 115 -21.38 -13.05 -4.17
N LEU A 116 -21.14 -14.04 -5.05
CA LEU A 116 -19.79 -14.54 -5.34
C LEU A 116 -18.93 -13.45 -5.99
N VAL A 117 -19.45 -12.77 -7.02
CA VAL A 117 -18.75 -11.69 -7.73
C VAL A 117 -18.46 -10.52 -6.78
N ALA A 118 -19.42 -10.14 -5.95
CA ALA A 118 -19.22 -9.09 -4.93
C ALA A 118 -18.14 -9.49 -3.91
N GLY A 119 -18.13 -10.75 -3.47
CA GLY A 119 -17.13 -11.30 -2.56
C GLY A 119 -15.71 -11.27 -3.15
N LEU A 120 -15.57 -11.68 -4.41
CA LEU A 120 -14.32 -11.58 -5.15
C LEU A 120 -13.84 -10.12 -5.24
N ALA A 121 -14.76 -9.19 -5.53
CA ALA A 121 -14.41 -7.77 -5.65
C ALA A 121 -13.89 -7.16 -4.34
N ILE A 122 -14.48 -7.48 -3.16
CA ILE A 122 -14.03 -6.94 -1.86
C ILE A 122 -12.83 -7.67 -1.26
N SER A 123 -12.43 -8.79 -1.84
CA SER A 123 -11.32 -9.59 -1.31
C SER A 123 -9.97 -8.87 -1.38
N VAL A 124 -9.85 -7.89 -2.25
CA VAL A 124 -8.61 -7.16 -2.54
C VAL A 124 -8.49 -5.91 -1.67
N ALA A 125 -7.33 -5.69 -1.05
CA ALA A 125 -7.03 -4.50 -0.26
C ALA A 125 -6.35 -3.41 -1.12
N SER A 126 -6.46 -2.14 -0.71
CA SER A 126 -5.82 -1.01 -1.41
C SER A 126 -4.34 -0.92 -1.09
N THR A 127 -3.52 -0.99 -2.14
CA THR A 127 -2.09 -0.74 -2.06
C THR A 127 -1.79 0.69 -1.64
N VAL A 128 -2.54 1.68 -2.15
CA VAL A 128 -2.34 3.11 -1.84
C VAL A 128 -2.64 3.41 -0.37
N VAL A 129 -3.76 2.92 0.16
CA VAL A 129 -4.12 3.12 1.57
C VAL A 129 -3.15 2.41 2.49
N LEU A 130 -2.77 1.16 2.16
CA LEU A 130 -1.79 0.38 2.91
C LEU A 130 -0.45 1.12 3.00
N MET A 131 0.11 1.53 1.86
CA MET A 131 1.40 2.25 1.80
C MET A 131 1.37 3.55 2.60
N ARG A 132 0.27 4.29 2.53
CA ARG A 132 0.06 5.51 3.32
C ARG A 132 0.04 5.20 4.82
N VAL A 133 -0.78 4.24 5.25
CA VAL A 133 -0.93 3.88 6.66
C VAL A 133 0.38 3.36 7.25
N LEU A 134 1.09 2.51 6.53
CA LEU A 134 2.40 2.01 6.95
C LEU A 134 3.45 3.13 6.97
N GLY A 135 3.45 4.02 5.96
CA GLY A 135 4.35 5.16 5.87
C GLY A 135 4.18 6.16 7.01
N GLU A 136 2.93 6.60 7.27
CA GLU A 136 2.59 7.51 8.37
C GLU A 136 2.97 6.94 9.76
N ASN A 137 2.97 5.61 9.89
CA ASN A 137 3.35 4.92 11.11
C ASN A 137 4.81 4.44 11.13
N ARG A 138 5.60 4.69 10.08
CA ARG A 138 6.99 4.24 9.91
C ARG A 138 7.16 2.72 10.01
N ASP A 139 6.19 1.97 9.50
CA ASP A 139 6.19 0.51 9.54
C ASP A 139 6.55 -0.13 8.19
N LEU A 140 6.82 0.65 7.12
CA LEU A 140 7.14 0.13 5.78
C LEU A 140 8.37 -0.79 5.79
N SER A 141 9.41 -0.42 6.52
CA SER A 141 10.66 -1.19 6.63
C SER A 141 10.62 -2.31 7.69
N THR A 142 9.50 -2.48 8.38
CA THR A 142 9.33 -3.56 9.35
C THR A 142 8.95 -4.88 8.67
N ARG A 143 9.11 -6.00 9.37
CA ARG A 143 8.62 -7.32 8.88
C ARG A 143 7.12 -7.29 8.57
N ALA A 144 6.32 -6.58 9.38
CA ALA A 144 4.88 -6.40 9.12
C ALA A 144 4.64 -5.66 7.80
N GLY A 145 5.40 -4.59 7.56
CA GLY A 145 5.32 -3.81 6.32
C GLY A 145 5.66 -4.64 5.09
N HIS A 146 6.79 -5.34 5.08
CA HIS A 146 7.19 -6.18 3.96
C HIS A 146 6.18 -7.29 3.65
N ILE A 147 5.65 -7.97 4.68
CA ILE A 147 4.62 -9.01 4.49
C ILE A 147 3.33 -8.40 3.94
N ALA A 148 2.85 -7.29 4.52
CA ALA A 148 1.61 -6.65 4.09
C ALA A 148 1.70 -6.09 2.66
N VAL A 149 2.84 -5.48 2.28
CA VAL A 149 3.09 -5.01 0.91
C VAL A 149 3.13 -6.20 -0.06
N GLY A 150 3.90 -7.26 0.26
CA GLY A 150 3.90 -8.47 -0.55
C GLY A 150 2.52 -9.12 -0.69
N TRP A 151 1.67 -9.02 0.34
CA TRP A 151 0.30 -9.53 0.34
C TRP A 151 -0.59 -8.79 -0.67
N VAL A 152 -0.64 -7.45 -0.62
CA VAL A 152 -1.45 -6.68 -1.57
C VAL A 152 -0.93 -6.79 -2.99
N VAL A 153 0.39 -6.96 -3.21
CA VAL A 153 0.94 -7.23 -4.54
C VAL A 153 0.37 -8.54 -5.12
N VAL A 154 0.19 -9.57 -4.30
CA VAL A 154 -0.45 -10.82 -4.74
C VAL A 154 -1.95 -10.61 -5.00
N GLU A 155 -2.63 -9.84 -4.13
CA GLU A 155 -4.04 -9.49 -4.33
C GLU A 155 -4.23 -8.66 -5.62
N ASP A 156 -3.31 -7.75 -5.97
CA ASP A 156 -3.34 -6.98 -7.22
C ASP A 156 -3.20 -7.90 -8.45
N LEU A 157 -2.31 -8.90 -8.39
CA LEU A 157 -2.20 -9.91 -9.44
C LEU A 157 -3.47 -10.76 -9.56
N LEU A 158 -4.07 -11.14 -8.43
CA LEU A 158 -5.34 -11.86 -8.41
C LEU A 158 -6.45 -11.03 -9.07
N THR A 159 -6.49 -9.72 -8.82
CA THR A 159 -7.45 -8.80 -9.47
C THR A 159 -7.33 -8.82 -10.99
N VAL A 160 -6.10 -8.82 -11.50
CA VAL A 160 -5.87 -8.90 -12.96
C VAL A 160 -6.45 -10.21 -13.53
N LEU A 161 -6.27 -11.33 -12.82
CA LEU A 161 -6.86 -12.61 -13.21
C LEU A 161 -8.38 -12.58 -13.13
N LEU A 162 -8.96 -11.97 -12.11
CA LEU A 162 -10.41 -11.82 -11.94
C LEU A 162 -11.03 -10.97 -13.06
N LEU A 163 -10.38 -9.88 -13.47
CA LEU A 163 -10.84 -9.06 -14.61
C LEU A 163 -10.92 -9.84 -15.93
N VAL A 164 -10.10 -10.88 -16.06
CA VAL A 164 -10.16 -11.78 -17.21
C VAL A 164 -11.27 -12.82 -17.06
N ALA A 165 -11.51 -13.28 -15.83
CA ALA A 165 -12.53 -14.29 -15.56
C ALA A 165 -13.96 -13.73 -15.63
N LEU A 166 -14.18 -12.45 -15.29
CA LEU A 166 -15.52 -11.84 -15.24
C LEU A 166 -16.33 -11.97 -16.54
N PRO A 167 -15.80 -11.68 -17.76
CA PRO A 167 -16.54 -11.86 -19.00
C PRO A 167 -16.93 -13.33 -19.25
N VAL A 168 -16.08 -14.27 -18.84
CA VAL A 168 -16.35 -15.72 -18.99
C VAL A 168 -17.49 -16.14 -18.03
N LEU A 169 -17.47 -15.63 -16.80
CA LEU A 169 -18.55 -15.86 -15.84
C LEU A 169 -19.90 -15.29 -16.33
N ALA A 170 -19.85 -14.14 -17.01
CA ALA A 170 -21.06 -13.52 -17.57
C ALA A 170 -21.68 -14.29 -18.73
N THR A 171 -20.86 -14.99 -19.55
CA THR A 171 -21.35 -15.70 -20.74
C THR A 171 -21.81 -17.12 -20.47
N GLU A 172 -21.17 -17.82 -19.52
CA GLU A 172 -21.39 -19.27 -19.32
C GLU A 172 -22.31 -19.58 -18.11
N GLY A 173 -22.69 -18.58 -17.33
CA GLY A 173 -23.39 -18.79 -16.06
C GLY A 173 -22.52 -19.54 -15.04
N GLY A 174 -22.95 -19.68 -13.79
CA GLY A 174 -22.16 -20.27 -12.70
C GLY A 174 -21.92 -21.80 -12.76
N ASP A 175 -22.13 -22.46 -13.89
CA ASP A 175 -21.95 -23.91 -14.06
C ASP A 175 -20.46 -24.27 -14.17
N LEU A 176 -19.87 -24.77 -13.09
CA LEU A 176 -18.43 -25.06 -12.95
C LEU A 176 -17.91 -26.02 -14.03
N ASP A 177 -18.73 -26.98 -14.49
CA ASP A 177 -18.32 -27.93 -15.52
C ASP A 177 -18.16 -27.27 -16.91
N ARG A 178 -18.91 -26.20 -17.14
CA ARG A 178 -18.84 -25.44 -18.39
C ARG A 178 -17.79 -24.34 -18.36
N LEU A 179 -17.41 -23.86 -17.17
CA LEU A 179 -16.42 -22.79 -17.00
C LEU A 179 -14.97 -23.24 -17.22
N ALA A 180 -14.62 -24.51 -17.03
CA ALA A 180 -13.25 -24.98 -17.05
C ALA A 180 -12.56 -24.72 -18.41
N LEU A 181 -13.20 -25.03 -19.52
CA LEU A 181 -12.63 -24.87 -20.85
C LEU A 181 -12.54 -23.39 -21.29
N PRO A 182 -13.58 -22.54 -21.16
CA PRO A 182 -13.47 -21.10 -21.41
C PRO A 182 -12.43 -20.39 -20.55
N LEU A 183 -12.31 -20.73 -19.26
CA LEU A 183 -11.27 -20.19 -18.37
C LEU A 183 -9.88 -20.61 -18.80
N LEU A 184 -9.68 -21.85 -19.24
CA LEU A 184 -8.41 -22.31 -19.79
C LEU A 184 -8.04 -21.54 -21.05
N PHE A 185 -8.98 -21.32 -21.96
CA PHE A 185 -8.76 -20.49 -23.16
C PHE A 185 -8.47 -19.04 -22.80
N ALA A 186 -9.19 -18.44 -21.84
CA ALA A 186 -8.92 -17.09 -21.36
C ALA A 186 -7.50 -17.01 -20.74
N ALA A 187 -7.14 -17.97 -19.88
CA ALA A 187 -5.80 -18.05 -19.30
C ALA A 187 -4.71 -18.23 -20.37
N ALA A 188 -4.94 -19.06 -21.39
CA ALA A 188 -4.02 -19.23 -22.51
C ALA A 188 -3.83 -17.94 -23.32
N LYS A 189 -4.91 -17.19 -23.61
CA LYS A 189 -4.85 -15.87 -24.26
C LYS A 189 -4.06 -14.87 -23.44
N VAL A 190 -4.29 -14.83 -22.13
CA VAL A 190 -3.53 -13.96 -21.20
C VAL A 190 -2.06 -14.35 -21.16
N ALA A 191 -1.76 -15.63 -21.02
CA ALA A 191 -0.39 -16.13 -21.02
C ALA A 191 0.33 -15.82 -22.34
N LEU A 192 -0.34 -15.97 -23.48
CA LEU A 192 0.20 -15.61 -24.78
C LEU A 192 0.43 -14.10 -24.89
N CYS A 193 -0.56 -13.28 -24.50
CA CYS A 193 -0.44 -11.82 -24.48
C CYS A 193 0.72 -11.36 -23.60
N ALA A 194 0.83 -11.87 -22.38
CA ALA A 194 1.90 -11.56 -21.44
C ALA A 194 3.27 -12.00 -21.98
N THR A 195 3.36 -13.20 -22.56
CA THR A 195 4.59 -13.70 -23.17
C THR A 195 5.06 -12.80 -24.31
N LEU A 196 4.15 -12.43 -25.22
CA LEU A 196 4.47 -11.53 -26.33
C LEU A 196 4.82 -10.12 -25.85
N ALA A 197 4.10 -9.59 -24.85
CA ALA A 197 4.42 -8.31 -24.22
C ALA A 197 5.83 -8.33 -23.63
N ILE A 198 6.22 -9.39 -22.93
CA ILE A 198 7.55 -9.52 -22.32
C ILE A 198 8.63 -9.77 -23.36
N LEU A 199 8.44 -10.67 -24.32
CA LEU A 199 9.47 -11.04 -25.29
C LEU A 199 9.64 -9.99 -26.39
N ILE A 200 8.55 -9.56 -27.01
CA ILE A 200 8.57 -8.59 -28.11
C ILE A 200 8.59 -7.17 -27.53
N GLY A 201 7.64 -6.84 -26.66
CA GLY A 201 7.56 -5.54 -26.01
C GLY A 201 8.81 -5.23 -25.22
N GLY A 202 9.38 -6.21 -24.51
CA GLY A 202 10.63 -6.08 -23.76
C GLY A 202 11.87 -5.72 -24.60
N ARG A 203 11.81 -5.86 -25.93
CA ARG A 203 12.84 -5.41 -26.87
C ARG A 203 12.46 -4.12 -27.61
N VAL A 204 11.23 -4.10 -28.12
CA VAL A 204 10.73 -2.99 -28.97
C VAL A 204 10.53 -1.71 -28.15
N ILE A 205 9.94 -1.80 -26.96
CA ILE A 205 9.63 -0.64 -26.14
C ILE A 205 10.90 0.08 -25.64
N PRO A 206 11.90 -0.62 -25.03
CA PRO A 206 13.15 0.04 -24.65
C PRO A 206 13.90 0.64 -25.84
N TRP A 207 13.94 -0.06 -26.98
CA TRP A 207 14.55 0.46 -28.22
C TRP A 207 13.84 1.73 -28.72
N MET A 208 12.51 1.77 -28.69
CA MET A 208 11.74 2.94 -29.07
C MET A 208 11.99 4.11 -28.09
N LEU A 209 11.94 3.83 -26.79
CA LEU A 209 12.23 4.83 -25.76
C LEU A 209 13.66 5.36 -25.85
N ALA A 210 14.64 4.51 -26.17
CA ALA A 210 16.03 4.93 -26.40
C ALA A 210 16.16 5.89 -27.59
N LYS A 211 15.49 5.59 -28.72
CA LYS A 211 15.46 6.48 -29.89
C LYS A 211 14.81 7.84 -29.56
N VAL A 212 13.69 7.82 -28.86
CA VAL A 212 13.01 9.04 -28.42
C VAL A 212 13.89 9.81 -27.42
N ASN A 213 14.52 9.12 -26.47
CA ASN A 213 15.44 9.73 -25.51
C ASN A 213 16.64 10.41 -26.17
N ALA A 214 17.16 9.84 -27.28
CA ALA A 214 18.27 10.40 -28.04
C ALA A 214 17.95 11.77 -28.66
N THR A 215 16.66 12.10 -28.87
CA THR A 215 16.23 13.43 -29.35
C THR A 215 16.41 14.53 -28.30
N LYS A 216 16.63 14.17 -27.03
CA LYS A 216 16.68 15.07 -25.86
C LYS A 216 15.42 15.92 -25.65
N SER A 217 14.31 15.66 -26.38
CA SER A 217 13.03 16.31 -26.18
C SER A 217 12.27 15.63 -25.03
N ARG A 218 11.89 16.44 -24.05
CA ARG A 218 11.06 15.97 -22.93
C ARG A 218 9.64 15.64 -23.41
N GLU A 219 9.10 16.50 -24.27
CA GLU A 219 7.73 16.34 -24.79
C GLU A 219 7.57 15.03 -25.56
N LEU A 220 8.54 14.68 -26.42
CA LEU A 220 8.51 13.42 -27.17
C LEU A 220 8.60 12.21 -26.25
N PHE A 221 9.41 12.28 -25.20
CA PHE A 221 9.54 11.18 -24.25
C PHE A 221 8.26 10.99 -23.42
N THR A 222 7.67 12.08 -22.94
CA THR A 222 6.39 12.07 -22.23
C THR A 222 5.28 11.49 -23.13
N LEU A 223 5.19 11.98 -24.37
CA LEU A 223 4.19 11.50 -25.33
C LEU A 223 4.37 10.01 -25.64
N ALA A 224 5.61 9.56 -25.86
CA ALA A 224 5.90 8.14 -26.11
C ALA A 224 5.48 7.27 -24.91
N THR A 225 5.83 7.68 -23.69
CA THR A 225 5.46 6.95 -22.46
C THR A 225 3.95 6.88 -22.27
N LEU A 226 3.26 8.00 -22.50
CA LEU A 226 1.80 8.06 -22.33
C LEU A 226 1.05 7.31 -23.43
N ALA A 227 1.57 7.28 -24.66
CA ALA A 227 0.97 6.54 -25.76
C ALA A 227 1.10 5.01 -25.60
N LEU A 228 2.13 4.55 -24.88
CA LEU A 228 2.32 3.11 -24.64
C LEU A 228 1.18 2.50 -23.82
N ALA A 229 0.68 3.19 -22.80
CA ALA A 229 -0.38 2.66 -21.95
C ALA A 229 -1.69 2.38 -22.74
N PRO A 230 -2.34 3.35 -23.38
CA PRO A 230 -3.55 3.09 -24.16
C PRO A 230 -3.25 2.27 -25.43
N GLY A 231 -2.08 2.43 -26.05
CA GLY A 231 -1.70 1.65 -27.23
C GLY A 231 -1.66 0.15 -26.94
N MET A 232 -0.96 -0.25 -25.89
CA MET A 232 -0.91 -1.66 -25.47
C MET A 232 -2.24 -2.15 -24.92
N ALA A 233 -3.02 -1.29 -24.23
CA ALA A 233 -4.36 -1.61 -23.76
C ALA A 233 -5.28 -1.99 -24.94
N ILE A 234 -5.32 -1.16 -25.99
CA ILE A 234 -6.13 -1.39 -27.20
C ILE A 234 -5.63 -2.62 -27.97
N LEU A 235 -4.31 -2.79 -28.12
CA LEU A 235 -3.74 -3.97 -28.80
C LEU A 235 -4.13 -5.25 -28.05
N ALA A 236 -3.99 -5.29 -26.74
CA ALA A 236 -4.35 -6.44 -25.91
C ALA A 236 -5.85 -6.76 -26.03
N ALA A 237 -6.71 -5.76 -25.94
CA ALA A 237 -8.16 -5.94 -26.07
C ALA A 237 -8.56 -6.43 -27.47
N LYS A 238 -8.01 -5.81 -28.52
CA LYS A 238 -8.41 -6.07 -29.91
C LYS A 238 -7.90 -7.41 -30.45
N PHE A 239 -6.65 -7.79 -30.13
CA PHE A 239 -6.03 -8.99 -30.69
C PHE A 239 -6.18 -10.24 -29.81
N PHE A 240 -6.25 -10.05 -28.50
CA PHE A 240 -6.32 -11.16 -27.54
C PHE A 240 -7.67 -11.26 -26.83
N GLY A 241 -8.53 -10.24 -26.95
CA GLY A 241 -9.84 -10.20 -26.26
C GLY A 241 -9.70 -10.12 -24.73
N VAL A 242 -8.58 -9.58 -24.23
CA VAL A 242 -8.35 -9.35 -22.81
C VAL A 242 -8.74 -7.92 -22.42
N SER A 243 -8.92 -7.66 -21.13
CA SER A 243 -9.31 -6.31 -20.67
C SER A 243 -8.22 -5.27 -21.01
N MET A 244 -8.64 -4.01 -21.30
CA MET A 244 -7.71 -2.90 -21.51
C MET A 244 -6.85 -2.63 -20.26
N ALA A 245 -7.40 -2.87 -19.09
CA ALA A 245 -6.67 -2.77 -17.81
C ALA A 245 -5.45 -3.72 -17.78
N LEU A 246 -5.62 -4.98 -18.20
CA LEU A 246 -4.51 -5.94 -18.28
C LEU A 246 -3.46 -5.51 -19.31
N GLY A 247 -3.87 -5.06 -20.48
CA GLY A 247 -2.94 -4.58 -21.50
C GLY A 247 -2.08 -3.41 -21.03
N ALA A 248 -2.70 -2.46 -20.35
CA ALA A 248 -2.01 -1.33 -19.72
C ALA A 248 -1.06 -1.76 -18.60
N PHE A 249 -1.46 -2.71 -17.76
CA PHE A 249 -0.58 -3.30 -16.72
C PHE A 249 0.66 -3.94 -17.34
N LEU A 250 0.49 -4.75 -18.39
CA LEU A 250 1.61 -5.37 -19.10
C LEU A 250 2.54 -4.35 -19.74
N ALA A 251 2.00 -3.25 -20.31
CA ALA A 251 2.81 -2.16 -20.80
C ALA A 251 3.66 -1.55 -19.67
N GLY A 252 3.06 -1.25 -18.53
CA GLY A 252 3.74 -0.75 -17.35
C GLY A 252 4.82 -1.70 -16.85
N LEU A 253 4.54 -3.00 -16.80
CA LEU A 253 5.49 -4.04 -16.39
C LEU A 253 6.72 -4.10 -17.31
N VAL A 254 6.53 -3.97 -18.62
CA VAL A 254 7.63 -3.96 -19.59
C VAL A 254 8.47 -2.70 -19.47
N VAL A 255 7.84 -1.53 -19.37
CA VAL A 255 8.54 -0.24 -19.17
C VAL A 255 9.25 -0.22 -17.82
N GLY A 256 8.62 -0.73 -16.75
CA GLY A 256 9.18 -0.82 -15.40
C GLY A 256 10.47 -1.65 -15.30
N ARG A 257 10.67 -2.60 -16.22
CA ARG A 257 11.90 -3.41 -16.33
C ARG A 257 12.99 -2.79 -17.21
N SER A 258 12.69 -1.68 -17.88
CA SER A 258 13.65 -0.99 -18.74
C SER A 258 14.52 -0.02 -17.94
N GLU A 259 15.67 0.35 -18.52
CA GLU A 259 16.55 1.42 -18.00
C GLU A 259 15.86 2.80 -17.93
N PHE A 260 14.72 2.96 -18.64
CA PHE A 260 13.94 4.19 -18.65
C PHE A 260 12.83 4.21 -17.60
N SER A 261 12.71 3.19 -16.74
CA SER A 261 11.60 3.03 -15.77
C SER A 261 11.42 4.26 -14.86
N GLY A 262 12.51 4.77 -14.29
CA GLY A 262 12.48 5.96 -13.42
C GLY A 262 11.98 7.21 -14.13
N ARG A 263 12.46 7.46 -15.36
CA ARG A 263 12.04 8.62 -16.17
C ARG A 263 10.59 8.45 -16.64
N ALA A 264 10.22 7.27 -17.12
CA ALA A 264 8.84 6.97 -17.53
C ALA A 264 7.86 7.12 -16.37
N ALA A 265 8.24 6.68 -15.16
CA ALA A 265 7.44 6.87 -13.97
C ALA A 265 7.28 8.36 -13.63
N ALA A 266 8.36 9.15 -13.67
CA ALA A 266 8.29 10.59 -13.39
C ALA A 266 7.33 11.34 -14.33
N GLU A 267 7.26 10.95 -15.61
CA GLU A 267 6.37 11.58 -16.59
C GLU A 267 4.93 11.04 -16.54
N ALA A 268 4.72 9.74 -16.25
CA ALA A 268 3.40 9.11 -16.29
C ALA A 268 2.62 9.26 -14.97
N LEU A 269 3.29 9.22 -13.81
CA LEU A 269 2.61 9.20 -12.51
C LEU A 269 1.75 10.45 -12.23
N PRO A 270 2.18 11.70 -12.56
CA PRO A 270 1.33 12.86 -12.34
C PRO A 270 0.02 12.81 -13.15
N LEU A 271 0.10 12.33 -14.40
CA LEU A 271 -1.08 12.18 -15.25
C LEU A 271 -1.99 11.06 -14.78
N ARG A 272 -1.40 9.92 -14.38
CA ARG A 272 -2.12 8.83 -13.72
C ARG A 272 -2.91 9.34 -12.52
N ASP A 273 -2.29 10.15 -11.66
CA ASP A 273 -2.95 10.66 -10.45
C ASP A 273 -4.13 11.57 -10.80
N ALA A 274 -3.99 12.44 -11.81
CA ALA A 274 -5.08 13.29 -12.28
C ALA A 274 -6.26 12.47 -12.84
N PHE A 275 -5.98 11.47 -13.68
CA PHE A 275 -7.02 10.62 -14.24
C PHE A 275 -7.61 9.62 -13.23
N ALA A 276 -6.83 9.21 -12.22
CA ALA A 276 -7.35 8.42 -11.11
C ALA A 276 -8.40 9.21 -10.30
N VAL A 277 -8.22 10.52 -10.11
CA VAL A 277 -9.25 11.37 -9.50
C VAL A 277 -10.54 11.32 -10.31
N LEU A 278 -10.46 11.47 -11.64
CA LEU A 278 -11.64 11.40 -12.52
C LEU A 278 -12.32 10.03 -12.47
N PHE A 279 -11.55 8.96 -12.39
CA PHE A 279 -12.07 7.61 -12.19
C PHE A 279 -12.87 7.51 -10.88
N PHE A 280 -12.32 7.97 -9.75
CA PHE A 280 -13.05 7.91 -8.49
C PHE A 280 -14.31 8.81 -8.49
N VAL A 281 -14.25 9.98 -9.13
CA VAL A 281 -15.44 10.81 -9.31
C VAL A 281 -16.49 10.08 -10.15
N SER A 282 -16.10 9.43 -11.23
CA SER A 282 -17.03 8.64 -12.06
C SER A 282 -17.67 7.48 -11.28
N VAL A 283 -16.90 6.78 -10.44
CA VAL A 283 -17.46 5.76 -9.54
C VAL A 283 -18.48 6.35 -8.58
N GLY A 284 -18.21 7.54 -8.02
CA GLY A 284 -19.13 8.27 -7.16
C GLY A 284 -20.42 8.70 -7.88
N LEU A 285 -20.35 9.08 -9.17
CA LEU A 285 -21.52 9.41 -10.00
C LEU A 285 -22.52 8.25 -10.12
N LEU A 286 -22.02 7.00 -10.12
CA LEU A 286 -22.84 5.80 -10.23
C LEU A 286 -23.48 5.38 -8.90
N PHE A 287 -23.10 6.01 -7.78
CA PHE A 287 -23.66 5.72 -6.46
C PHE A 287 -25.04 6.38 -6.31
N ASP A 288 -26.02 5.60 -5.88
CA ASP A 288 -27.37 6.09 -5.59
C ASP A 288 -27.60 6.16 -4.07
N PRO A 289 -27.64 7.38 -3.48
CA PRO A 289 -27.89 7.53 -2.05
C PRO A 289 -29.31 7.08 -1.61
N ALA A 290 -30.30 7.17 -2.48
CA ALA A 290 -31.67 6.76 -2.13
C ALA A 290 -31.75 5.23 -2.01
N ASP A 291 -31.26 4.51 -3.01
CA ASP A 291 -31.18 3.05 -2.98
C ASP A 291 -30.31 2.54 -1.81
N PHE A 292 -29.24 3.26 -1.46
CA PHE A 292 -28.44 2.94 -0.29
C PHE A 292 -29.23 3.00 1.03
N ILE A 293 -30.15 3.97 1.16
CA ILE A 293 -31.00 4.10 2.35
C ILE A 293 -32.08 3.00 2.38
N GLU A 294 -32.63 2.66 1.22
CA GLU A 294 -33.64 1.62 1.08
C GLU A 294 -33.08 0.20 1.27
N HIS A 295 -31.84 -0.04 0.84
CA HIS A 295 -31.17 -1.34 0.88
C HIS A 295 -29.86 -1.32 1.70
N PRO A 296 -29.89 -1.09 3.04
CA PRO A 296 -28.66 -0.98 3.85
C PRO A 296 -27.98 -2.32 4.12
N LEU A 297 -28.68 -3.45 3.97
CA LEU A 297 -28.16 -4.77 4.34
C LEU A 297 -26.89 -5.19 3.56
N PRO A 298 -26.80 -5.03 2.23
CA PRO A 298 -25.57 -5.34 1.50
C PRO A 298 -24.35 -4.58 2.04
N VAL A 299 -24.51 -3.30 2.38
CA VAL A 299 -23.44 -2.49 2.95
C VAL A 299 -22.97 -3.04 4.29
N LEU A 300 -23.93 -3.36 5.19
CA LEU A 300 -23.62 -3.88 6.53
C LEU A 300 -22.90 -5.23 6.46
N VAL A 301 -23.33 -6.12 5.57
CA VAL A 301 -22.70 -7.42 5.36
C VAL A 301 -21.27 -7.23 4.84
N LEU A 302 -21.08 -6.43 3.78
CA LEU A 302 -19.76 -6.20 3.18
C LEU A 302 -18.81 -5.50 4.16
N LEU A 303 -19.29 -4.50 4.92
CA LEU A 303 -18.51 -3.85 5.98
C LEU A 303 -18.14 -4.84 7.09
N GLY A 304 -19.05 -5.67 7.54
CA GLY A 304 -18.78 -6.70 8.54
C GLY A 304 -17.69 -7.66 8.08
N VAL A 305 -17.75 -8.11 6.83
CA VAL A 305 -16.73 -8.97 6.24
C VAL A 305 -15.37 -8.26 6.16
N VAL A 306 -15.33 -7.01 5.69
CA VAL A 306 -14.07 -6.28 5.47
C VAL A 306 -13.43 -5.79 6.77
N LEU A 307 -14.23 -5.29 7.71
CA LEU A 307 -13.70 -4.73 8.96
C LEU A 307 -13.47 -5.80 10.04
N VAL A 308 -14.09 -6.96 9.94
CA VAL A 308 -13.98 -8.03 10.93
C VAL A 308 -13.51 -9.35 10.30
N GLY A 309 -14.21 -9.87 9.32
CA GLY A 309 -13.90 -11.18 8.72
C GLY A 309 -12.52 -11.24 8.08
N LYS A 310 -12.22 -10.31 7.16
CA LYS A 310 -10.93 -10.22 6.45
C LYS A 310 -9.75 -10.04 7.40
N PRO A 311 -9.73 -9.06 8.33
CA PRO A 311 -8.60 -8.89 9.24
C PRO A 311 -8.40 -10.05 10.21
N LEU A 312 -9.47 -10.68 10.70
CA LEU A 312 -9.36 -11.86 11.54
C LEU A 312 -8.84 -13.07 10.76
N GLY A 313 -9.32 -13.26 9.52
CA GLY A 313 -8.83 -14.29 8.62
C GLY A 313 -7.34 -14.12 8.29
N ALA A 314 -6.93 -12.91 7.91
CA ALA A 314 -5.53 -12.60 7.65
C ALA A 314 -4.66 -12.83 8.90
N ALA A 315 -5.10 -12.36 10.07
CA ALA A 315 -4.38 -12.58 11.32
C ALA A 315 -4.28 -14.07 11.69
N LEU A 316 -5.32 -14.86 11.47
CA LEU A 316 -5.31 -16.31 11.69
C LEU A 316 -4.30 -16.98 10.76
N LEU A 317 -4.34 -16.67 9.47
CA LEU A 317 -3.42 -17.27 8.48
C LEU A 317 -1.96 -16.92 8.78
N VAL A 318 -1.66 -15.67 9.11
CA VAL A 318 -0.32 -15.27 9.56
C VAL A 318 0.10 -16.04 10.83
N ARG A 319 -0.83 -16.30 11.74
CA ARG A 319 -0.55 -17.14 12.92
C ARG A 319 -0.22 -18.59 12.57
N LEU A 320 -0.89 -19.16 11.60
CA LEU A 320 -0.67 -20.53 11.14
C LEU A 320 0.71 -20.70 10.48
N THR A 321 1.30 -19.63 9.92
CA THR A 321 2.71 -19.67 9.45
C THR A 321 3.74 -19.58 10.56
N GLY A 322 3.34 -19.59 11.84
CA GLY A 322 4.22 -19.55 13.01
C GLY A 322 4.60 -18.14 13.47
N GLU A 323 4.09 -17.11 12.83
CA GLU A 323 4.36 -15.72 13.17
C GLU A 323 3.74 -15.30 14.51
N SER A 324 4.26 -14.23 15.12
CA SER A 324 3.82 -13.76 16.42
C SER A 324 2.40 -13.16 16.39
N ARG A 325 1.66 -13.25 17.52
CA ARG A 325 0.32 -12.61 17.63
C ARG A 325 0.33 -11.12 17.31
N PRO A 326 1.29 -10.29 17.78
CA PRO A 326 1.33 -8.89 17.45
C PRO A 326 1.49 -8.62 15.95
N LEU A 327 2.38 -9.35 15.29
CA LEU A 327 2.60 -9.25 13.85
C LEU A 327 1.33 -9.62 13.08
N ALA A 328 0.69 -10.73 13.44
CA ALA A 328 -0.56 -11.17 12.84
C ALA A 328 -1.68 -10.11 12.98
N THR A 329 -1.84 -9.54 14.19
CA THR A 329 -2.83 -8.47 14.43
C THR A 329 -2.52 -7.21 13.64
N GLN A 330 -1.24 -6.85 13.50
CA GLN A 330 -0.80 -5.67 12.75
C GLN A 330 -1.08 -5.83 11.25
N ILE A 331 -0.77 -7.00 10.67
CA ILE A 331 -1.07 -7.31 9.27
C ILE A 331 -2.59 -7.32 9.03
N GLY A 332 -3.37 -8.00 9.88
CA GLY A 332 -4.83 -8.00 9.78
C GLY A 332 -5.42 -6.59 9.82
N ALA A 333 -4.95 -5.73 10.74
CA ALA A 333 -5.39 -4.34 10.82
C ALA A 333 -5.01 -3.53 9.56
N ALA A 334 -3.84 -3.76 8.98
CA ALA A 334 -3.40 -3.08 7.76
C ALA A 334 -4.28 -3.46 6.55
N LEU A 335 -4.75 -4.71 6.49
CA LEU A 335 -5.58 -5.25 5.41
C LEU A 335 -7.10 -5.03 5.64
N SER A 336 -7.55 -4.39 6.73
CA SER A 336 -8.96 -4.16 7.05
C SER A 336 -9.59 -3.04 6.22
N GLN A 337 -9.47 -3.09 4.91
CA GLN A 337 -10.01 -2.11 3.97
C GLN A 337 -10.14 -2.72 2.57
N ILE A 338 -10.97 -2.08 1.74
CA ILE A 338 -11.21 -2.46 0.35
C ILE A 338 -10.27 -1.65 -0.56
N GLY A 339 -9.83 -2.28 -1.67
CA GLY A 339 -8.94 -1.65 -2.64
C GLY A 339 -9.65 -0.83 -3.70
N GLU A 340 -8.90 0.02 -4.38
CA GLU A 340 -9.34 0.74 -5.57
C GLU A 340 -9.74 -0.19 -6.73
N PHE A 341 -9.15 -1.38 -6.78
CA PHE A 341 -9.48 -2.38 -7.80
C PHE A 341 -10.88 -2.98 -7.65
N THR A 342 -11.45 -2.93 -6.46
CA THR A 342 -12.86 -3.31 -6.23
C THR A 342 -13.82 -2.47 -7.08
N PHE A 343 -13.51 -1.18 -7.26
CA PHE A 343 -14.32 -0.31 -8.13
C PHE A 343 -14.17 -0.71 -9.61
N VAL A 344 -12.97 -1.13 -10.02
CA VAL A 344 -12.72 -1.60 -11.41
C VAL A 344 -13.45 -2.94 -11.64
N LEU A 345 -13.31 -3.89 -10.71
CA LEU A 345 -14.00 -5.19 -10.77
C LEU A 345 -15.52 -5.00 -10.70
N GLY A 346 -16.00 -4.18 -9.77
CA GLY A 346 -17.42 -3.91 -9.59
C GLY A 346 -18.04 -3.19 -10.79
N ALA A 347 -17.38 -2.18 -11.36
CA ALA A 347 -17.84 -1.49 -12.55
C ALA A 347 -17.91 -2.43 -13.76
N SER A 348 -16.89 -3.28 -13.95
CA SER A 348 -16.88 -4.31 -14.98
C SER A 348 -17.98 -5.34 -14.75
N ALA A 349 -18.18 -5.81 -13.50
CA ALA A 349 -19.26 -6.74 -13.17
C ALA A 349 -20.64 -6.14 -13.41
N LYS A 350 -20.83 -4.85 -13.07
CA LYS A 350 -22.07 -4.13 -13.30
C LYS A 350 -22.35 -3.96 -14.80
N SER A 351 -21.35 -3.58 -15.59
CA SER A 351 -21.51 -3.44 -17.06
C SER A 351 -21.82 -4.76 -17.76
N LEU A 352 -21.38 -5.89 -17.19
CA LEU A 352 -21.68 -7.24 -17.64
C LEU A 352 -23.02 -7.79 -17.09
N GLY A 353 -23.74 -7.02 -16.24
CA GLY A 353 -25.00 -7.46 -15.63
C GLY A 353 -24.84 -8.51 -14.53
N LEU A 354 -23.63 -8.72 -14.01
CA LEU A 354 -23.33 -9.70 -12.96
C LEU A 354 -23.70 -9.21 -11.56
N ILE A 355 -23.81 -7.90 -11.35
CA ILE A 355 -24.24 -7.30 -10.08
C ILE A 355 -25.30 -6.22 -10.30
N GLY A 356 -26.30 -6.18 -9.41
CA GLY A 356 -27.35 -5.18 -9.40
C GLY A 356 -26.98 -3.89 -8.66
N GLN A 357 -27.88 -2.92 -8.69
CA GLN A 357 -27.67 -1.61 -8.07
C GLN A 357 -27.45 -1.69 -6.55
N PRO A 358 -28.23 -2.48 -5.76
CA PRO A 358 -28.04 -2.55 -4.31
C PRO A 358 -26.66 -3.08 -3.91
N VAL A 359 -26.15 -4.10 -4.60
CA VAL A 359 -24.83 -4.67 -4.33
C VAL A 359 -23.74 -3.72 -4.77
N TRP A 360 -23.89 -3.03 -5.93
CA TRP A 360 -22.99 -1.98 -6.37
C TRP A 360 -22.86 -0.85 -5.33
N ASN A 361 -23.99 -0.32 -4.86
CA ASN A 361 -24.01 0.70 -3.80
C ASN A 361 -23.36 0.19 -2.51
N GLY A 362 -23.59 -1.09 -2.19
CA GLY A 362 -22.94 -1.78 -1.08
C GLY A 362 -21.41 -1.78 -1.20
N LEU A 363 -20.90 -2.14 -2.38
CA LEU A 363 -19.46 -2.14 -2.67
C LEU A 363 -18.84 -0.74 -2.53
N VAL A 364 -19.48 0.28 -3.13
CA VAL A 364 -18.99 1.66 -3.09
C VAL A 364 -18.99 2.19 -1.66
N ALA A 365 -20.11 2.06 -0.94
CA ALA A 365 -20.24 2.55 0.44
C ALA A 365 -19.29 1.82 1.40
N ALA A 366 -19.21 0.49 1.32
CA ALA A 366 -18.29 -0.29 2.15
C ALA A 366 -16.83 0.08 1.88
N SER A 367 -16.47 0.33 0.63
CA SER A 367 -15.12 0.80 0.26
C SER A 367 -14.81 2.16 0.88
N MET A 368 -15.71 3.14 0.70
CA MET A 368 -15.54 4.49 1.27
C MET A 368 -15.35 4.45 2.78
N ILE A 369 -16.22 3.72 3.47
CA ILE A 369 -16.21 3.63 4.94
C ILE A 369 -14.95 2.89 5.43
N SER A 370 -14.59 1.77 4.82
CA SER A 370 -13.41 1.00 5.22
C SER A 370 -12.11 1.75 4.98
N ILE A 371 -11.98 2.45 3.84
CA ILE A 371 -10.83 3.30 3.53
C ILE A 371 -10.71 4.46 4.55
N ALA A 372 -11.83 5.06 4.93
CA ALA A 372 -11.86 6.15 5.91
C ALA A 372 -11.48 5.67 7.33
N LEU A 373 -11.94 4.49 7.74
CA LEU A 373 -11.74 3.95 9.08
C LEU A 373 -10.37 3.28 9.28
N ASN A 374 -9.80 2.68 8.22
CA ASN A 374 -8.58 1.88 8.32
C ASN A 374 -7.40 2.58 9.01
N PRO A 375 -7.03 3.85 8.69
CA PRO A 375 -5.92 4.52 9.35
C PRO A 375 -6.11 4.64 10.88
N SER A 376 -7.36 4.83 11.32
CA SER A 376 -7.71 4.93 12.73
C SER A 376 -7.69 3.57 13.44
N ILE A 377 -8.17 2.53 12.78
CA ILE A 377 -8.13 1.14 13.27
C ILE A 377 -6.67 0.71 13.44
N TYR A 378 -5.84 0.90 12.40
CA TYR A 378 -4.43 0.53 12.42
C TYR A 378 -3.68 1.23 13.56
N ARG A 379 -3.78 2.57 13.66
CA ARG A 379 -3.12 3.36 14.72
C ARG A 379 -3.51 2.89 16.13
N ARG A 380 -4.79 2.66 16.38
CA ARG A 380 -5.28 2.22 17.71
C ARG A 380 -4.75 0.84 18.07
N LEU A 381 -4.81 -0.12 17.14
CA LEU A 381 -4.30 -1.49 17.36
C LEU A 381 -2.78 -1.49 17.53
N ARG A 382 -2.06 -0.75 16.69
CA ARG A 382 -0.60 -0.58 16.79
C ARG A 382 -0.19 0.01 18.14
N GLN A 383 -0.86 1.06 18.61
CA GLN A 383 -0.59 1.64 19.93
C GLN A 383 -0.83 0.65 21.07
N ARG A 384 -1.90 -0.17 20.99
CA ARG A 384 -2.14 -1.24 21.99
C ARG A 384 -1.03 -2.28 21.96
N ILE A 385 -0.60 -2.70 20.78
CA ILE A 385 0.50 -3.66 20.61
C ILE A 385 1.80 -3.09 21.22
N ARG A 386 2.13 -1.83 20.90
CA ARG A 386 3.31 -1.13 21.44
C ARG A 386 3.25 -1.02 22.97
N ARG A 387 2.14 -0.53 23.54
CA ARG A 387 1.96 -0.43 24.99
C ARG A 387 2.10 -1.79 25.69
N ALA A 388 1.59 -2.86 25.08
CA ALA A 388 1.76 -4.21 25.61
C ALA A 388 3.22 -4.73 25.52
N ALA A 389 4.00 -4.22 24.56
CA ALA A 389 5.41 -4.57 24.40
C ALA A 389 6.34 -3.72 25.26
N SER A 390 5.97 -2.44 25.47
CA SER A 390 6.71 -1.50 26.33
C SER A 390 6.48 -1.71 27.82
N ARG A 391 5.59 -2.62 28.22
CA ARG A 391 5.56 -3.03 29.64
C ARG A 391 6.87 -3.75 29.92
N PRO A 392 7.80 -3.19 30.71
CA PRO A 392 9.02 -3.87 31.06
C PRO A 392 8.64 -5.20 31.67
N GLY A 393 9.19 -6.32 31.17
CA GLY A 393 9.23 -7.53 31.94
C GLY A 393 9.81 -7.14 33.29
N MET A 394 9.07 -7.36 34.38
CA MET A 394 9.45 -6.98 35.74
C MET A 394 10.95 -7.26 35.95
N GLY A 395 11.78 -6.22 36.05
CA GLY A 395 13.10 -6.40 36.60
C GLY A 395 14.29 -5.64 36.07
N GLN A 396 14.23 -4.91 34.96
CA GLN A 396 15.44 -4.19 34.52
C GLN A 396 15.20 -2.68 34.40
N ALA A 397 15.48 -1.94 35.47
CA ALA A 397 15.72 -0.51 35.39
C ALA A 397 16.91 -0.23 34.46
N ALA A 398 16.97 0.93 33.81
CA ALA A 398 18.13 1.33 33.03
C ALA A 398 19.35 1.39 33.95
N VAL A 399 20.39 0.67 33.58
CA VAL A 399 21.67 0.72 34.33
C VAL A 399 22.34 2.05 33.97
N PRO A 400 22.75 2.86 34.95
CA PRO A 400 23.45 4.12 34.64
C PRO A 400 24.67 3.88 33.75
N GLY A 401 24.86 4.76 32.76
CA GLY A 401 25.96 4.63 31.80
C GLY A 401 25.72 3.63 30.66
N HIS A 402 24.49 3.07 30.53
CA HIS A 402 24.15 2.17 29.45
C HIS A 402 24.20 2.86 28.08
N ALA A 403 24.34 2.08 27.02
CA ALA A 403 24.21 2.54 25.63
C ALA A 403 22.78 2.33 25.12
N ILE A 404 22.19 3.37 24.52
CA ILE A 404 20.92 3.28 23.78
C ILE A 404 21.25 3.05 22.32
N VAL A 405 20.84 1.91 21.77
CA VAL A 405 20.99 1.54 20.36
C VAL A 405 19.64 1.68 19.67
N VAL A 406 19.53 2.57 18.69
CA VAL A 406 18.33 2.83 17.92
C VAL A 406 18.43 2.19 16.56
N GLY A 407 17.50 1.25 16.25
CA GLY A 407 17.52 0.40 15.07
C GLY A 407 18.41 -0.82 15.23
N TYR A 408 17.82 -2.02 15.32
CA TYR A 408 18.54 -3.29 15.51
C TYR A 408 18.56 -4.14 14.23
N GLY A 409 18.74 -3.47 13.08
CA GLY A 409 19.07 -4.09 11.80
C GLY A 409 20.51 -4.61 11.77
N ASP A 410 21.09 -4.81 10.57
CA ASP A 410 22.43 -5.41 10.44
C ASP A 410 23.53 -4.61 11.17
N VAL A 411 23.53 -3.28 11.05
CA VAL A 411 24.50 -2.44 11.74
C VAL A 411 24.25 -2.42 13.25
N GLY A 412 23.02 -2.15 13.68
CA GLY A 412 22.67 -2.10 15.11
C GLY A 412 22.90 -3.41 15.83
N ARG A 413 22.72 -4.55 15.16
CA ARG A 413 23.03 -5.87 15.71
C ARG A 413 24.53 -6.02 15.95
N ARG A 414 25.38 -5.68 14.96
CA ARG A 414 26.84 -5.74 15.11
C ARG A 414 27.32 -4.83 16.24
N VAL A 415 26.82 -3.58 16.28
CA VAL A 415 27.11 -2.63 17.36
C VAL A 415 26.70 -3.20 18.73
N GLY A 416 25.49 -3.73 18.84
CA GLY A 416 25.01 -4.31 20.09
C GLY A 416 25.80 -5.54 20.55
N GLU A 417 26.22 -6.41 19.64
CA GLU A 417 27.07 -7.56 19.93
C GLU A 417 28.46 -7.11 20.42
N GLU A 418 29.06 -6.13 19.76
CA GLU A 418 30.37 -5.59 20.13
C GLU A 418 30.34 -4.90 21.50
N LEU A 419 29.34 -4.07 21.79
CA LEU A 419 29.19 -3.42 23.09
C LEU A 419 28.95 -4.44 24.20
N ARG A 420 28.20 -5.50 23.92
CA ARG A 420 27.98 -6.60 24.87
C ARG A 420 29.28 -7.36 25.21
N LEU A 421 30.12 -7.60 24.20
CA LEU A 421 31.43 -8.21 24.41
C LEU A 421 32.34 -7.32 25.28
N LYS A 422 32.18 -5.99 25.21
CA LYS A 422 32.87 -5.00 26.04
C LYS A 422 32.21 -4.80 27.42
N GLY A 423 31.14 -5.55 27.76
CA GLY A 423 30.45 -5.48 29.04
C GLY A 423 29.58 -4.23 29.24
N ILE A 424 29.28 -3.49 28.20
CA ILE A 424 28.46 -2.28 28.27
C ILE A 424 26.98 -2.68 28.28
N PRO A 425 26.18 -2.22 29.31
CA PRO A 425 24.75 -2.50 29.36
C PRO A 425 24.04 -1.84 28.17
N LEU A 426 23.04 -2.53 27.58
CA LEU A 426 22.33 -2.06 26.41
C LEU A 426 20.86 -1.82 26.70
N THR A 427 20.32 -0.75 26.14
CA THR A 427 18.89 -0.57 25.90
C THR A 427 18.69 -0.41 24.40
N ILE A 428 17.88 -1.28 23.79
CA ILE A 428 17.66 -1.30 22.34
C ILE A 428 16.29 -0.73 22.05
N ILE A 429 16.20 0.17 21.06
CA ILE A 429 14.94 0.70 20.54
C ILE A 429 14.81 0.23 19.09
N ASP A 430 13.70 -0.42 18.77
CA ASP A 430 13.37 -0.78 17.40
C ASP A 430 11.87 -0.59 17.12
N SER A 431 11.53 -0.21 15.91
CA SER A 431 10.14 -0.06 15.50
C SER A 431 9.45 -1.41 15.23
N ASP A 432 10.25 -2.47 14.96
CA ASP A 432 9.74 -3.81 14.71
C ASP A 432 9.52 -4.57 16.02
N ILE A 433 8.25 -4.84 16.31
CA ILE A 433 7.83 -5.58 17.50
C ILE A 433 8.37 -7.03 17.54
N VAL A 434 8.68 -7.62 16.38
CA VAL A 434 9.23 -8.99 16.31
C VAL A 434 10.66 -9.01 16.79
N VAL A 435 11.45 -8.02 16.34
CA VAL A 435 12.84 -7.82 16.78
C VAL A 435 12.86 -7.58 18.28
N VAL A 436 12.07 -6.63 18.78
CA VAL A 436 12.00 -6.27 20.20
C VAL A 436 11.66 -7.49 21.07
N ARG A 437 10.62 -8.26 20.73
CA ARG A 437 10.25 -9.46 21.49
C ARG A 437 11.30 -10.56 21.42
N GLY A 438 11.97 -10.68 20.27
CA GLY A 438 13.11 -11.61 20.13
C GLY A 438 14.25 -11.26 21.08
N LEU A 439 14.55 -9.97 21.23
CA LEU A 439 15.58 -9.47 22.15
C LEU A 439 15.18 -9.63 23.62
N GLN A 440 13.93 -9.30 23.96
CA GLN A 440 13.39 -9.49 25.32
C GLN A 440 13.43 -10.95 25.77
N LYS A 441 13.12 -11.91 24.86
CA LYS A 441 13.27 -13.37 25.14
C LYS A 441 14.72 -13.79 25.42
N LYS A 442 15.69 -13.06 24.83
CA LYS A 442 17.12 -13.27 25.09
C LYS A 442 17.63 -12.54 26.35
N GLY A 443 16.71 -11.93 27.15
CA GLY A 443 17.05 -11.20 28.37
C GLY A 443 17.61 -9.80 28.12
N LEU A 444 17.53 -9.28 26.90
CA LEU A 444 17.99 -7.92 26.57
C LEU A 444 16.86 -6.90 26.81
N ARG A 445 17.23 -5.74 27.36
CA ARG A 445 16.28 -4.61 27.48
C ARG A 445 16.03 -4.03 26.09
N ALA A 446 14.81 -4.18 25.61
CA ALA A 446 14.40 -3.66 24.31
C ALA A 446 13.01 -3.03 24.39
N LEU A 447 12.86 -1.87 23.75
CA LEU A 447 11.63 -1.08 23.68
C LEU A 447 11.15 -1.00 22.23
N CYS A 448 9.84 -1.15 22.04
CA CYS A 448 9.24 -0.98 20.73
C CYS A 448 8.82 0.47 20.52
N GLY A 449 9.51 1.17 19.63
CA GLY A 449 9.22 2.56 19.40
C GLY A 449 9.99 3.20 18.26
N ASP A 450 9.60 4.44 17.97
CA ASP A 450 10.34 5.31 17.06
C ASP A 450 11.50 5.97 17.82
N GLY A 451 12.72 5.68 17.40
CA GLY A 451 13.92 6.28 17.98
C GLY A 451 14.08 7.78 17.71
N GLY A 452 13.25 8.37 16.83
CA GLY A 452 13.12 9.80 16.66
C GLY A 452 12.19 10.48 17.68
N SER A 453 11.53 9.70 18.55
CA SER A 453 10.62 10.22 19.58
C SER A 453 11.33 10.43 20.92
N LEU A 454 11.35 11.66 21.42
CA LEU A 454 11.86 11.99 22.76
C LEU A 454 11.18 11.18 23.87
N GLU A 455 9.88 10.88 23.72
CA GLU A 455 9.13 10.07 24.68
C GLU A 455 9.72 8.66 24.80
N VAL A 456 10.00 8.02 23.66
CA VAL A 456 10.59 6.66 23.60
C VAL A 456 12.04 6.67 24.12
N LEU A 457 12.81 7.70 23.77
CA LEU A 457 14.18 7.86 24.26
C LEU A 457 14.22 8.07 25.79
N ASN A 458 13.30 8.84 26.34
CA ASN A 458 13.18 9.03 27.80
C ASN A 458 12.78 7.71 28.50
N GLU A 459 11.86 6.92 27.91
CA GLU A 459 11.49 5.59 28.40
C GLU A 459 12.69 4.63 28.37
N ALA A 460 13.57 4.79 27.37
CA ALA A 460 14.82 4.05 27.28
C ALA A 460 15.85 4.43 28.37
N GLY A 461 15.61 5.52 29.08
CA GLY A 461 16.51 6.01 30.12
C GLY A 461 17.56 7.01 29.62
N LEU A 462 17.19 7.87 28.66
CA LEU A 462 18.11 8.84 28.03
C LEU A 462 18.91 9.66 29.05
N ALA A 463 18.27 10.10 30.13
CA ALA A 463 18.90 10.91 31.20
C ALA A 463 20.04 10.17 31.94
N GLN A 464 20.07 8.83 31.90
CA GLN A 464 21.06 7.98 32.59
C GLN A 464 21.99 7.28 31.60
N ALA A 465 21.78 7.48 30.28
CA ALA A 465 22.56 6.85 29.23
C ALA A 465 23.96 7.48 29.11
N GLY A 466 24.97 6.65 28.87
CA GLY A 466 26.32 7.09 28.55
C GLY A 466 26.51 7.38 27.05
N SER A 467 25.71 6.74 26.19
CA SER A 467 25.76 6.95 24.74
C SER A 467 24.41 6.70 24.08
N LEU A 468 24.16 7.43 22.98
CA LEU A 468 23.02 7.29 22.08
C LEU A 468 23.54 6.99 20.67
N LEU A 469 23.22 5.82 20.15
CA LEU A 469 23.75 5.30 18.89
C LEU A 469 22.61 5.08 17.89
N LEU A 470 22.53 5.95 16.89
CA LEU A 470 21.51 5.90 15.86
C LEU A 470 22.01 5.04 14.69
N CYS A 471 21.64 3.77 14.66
CA CYS A 471 22.04 2.79 13.66
C CYS A 471 21.06 2.67 12.49
N CYS A 472 19.93 3.38 12.53
CA CYS A 472 18.94 3.47 11.46
C CYS A 472 18.69 4.93 11.07
N PRO A 473 18.21 5.19 9.85
CA PRO A 473 17.86 6.54 9.41
C PRO A 473 16.73 7.12 10.29
N ILE A 474 16.86 8.38 10.66
CA ILE A 474 15.82 9.16 11.33
C ILE A 474 15.50 10.35 10.44
N ALA A 475 14.19 10.64 10.25
CA ALA A 475 13.79 11.83 9.54
C ALA A 475 14.16 13.07 10.36
N GLU A 476 14.83 14.05 9.73
CA GLU A 476 15.24 15.31 10.32
C GLU A 476 15.97 15.15 11.67
N PRO A 477 17.10 14.45 11.73
CA PRO A 477 17.80 14.18 12.97
C PRO A 477 18.35 15.44 13.65
N GLY A 478 18.64 16.49 12.88
CA GLY A 478 19.28 17.72 13.37
C GLY A 478 18.58 18.37 14.56
N PRO A 479 17.30 18.79 14.46
CA PRO A 479 16.59 19.45 15.57
C PRO A 479 16.49 18.56 16.82
N LEU A 480 16.26 17.26 16.64
CA LEU A 480 16.18 16.30 17.74
C LEU A 480 17.51 16.18 18.48
N LEU A 481 18.61 15.99 17.74
CA LEU A 481 19.93 15.77 18.29
C LEU A 481 20.50 16.99 18.98
N HIS A 482 20.33 18.19 18.41
CA HIS A 482 20.70 19.44 19.05
C HIS A 482 19.91 19.65 20.36
N GLY A 483 18.61 19.32 20.36
CA GLY A 483 17.80 19.39 21.57
C GLY A 483 18.25 18.42 22.66
N ILE A 484 18.72 17.22 22.28
CA ILE A 484 19.25 16.21 23.21
C ILE A 484 20.63 16.62 23.73
N ALA A 485 21.56 16.97 22.85
CA ALA A 485 22.92 17.37 23.21
C ALA A 485 22.93 18.57 24.17
N LYS A 486 22.07 19.56 23.92
CA LYS A 486 21.92 20.73 24.81
C LYS A 486 21.40 20.35 26.21
N ARG A 487 20.54 19.35 26.35
CA ARG A 487 19.96 18.89 27.61
C ARG A 487 20.83 17.89 28.35
N HIS A 488 21.67 17.16 27.63
CA HIS A 488 22.53 16.10 28.18
C HIS A 488 23.98 16.27 27.68
N PRO A 489 24.73 17.28 28.18
CA PRO A 489 26.05 17.63 27.62
C PRO A 489 27.15 16.58 27.85
N GLY A 490 26.87 15.50 28.59
CA GLY A 490 27.80 14.38 28.77
C GLY A 490 27.45 13.14 27.92
N LEU A 491 26.38 13.19 27.15
CA LEU A 491 25.92 12.06 26.34
C LEU A 491 26.71 11.99 25.02
N ARG A 492 27.36 10.85 24.78
CA ARG A 492 28.03 10.60 23.50
C ARG A 492 27.03 10.18 22.45
N ILE A 493 26.96 10.90 21.33
CA ILE A 493 25.98 10.64 20.28
C ILE A 493 26.71 10.23 19.00
N ALA A 494 26.36 9.09 18.43
CA ALA A 494 26.79 8.68 17.10
C ALA A 494 25.58 8.52 16.17
N VAL A 495 25.70 9.03 14.95
CA VAL A 495 24.64 9.03 13.95
C VAL A 495 25.14 8.44 12.65
N ARG A 496 24.46 7.44 12.12
CA ARG A 496 24.69 6.92 10.79
C ARG A 496 23.90 7.74 9.77
N LEU A 497 24.57 8.34 8.80
CA LEU A 497 23.95 9.01 7.66
C LEU A 497 23.73 8.03 6.51
N MET A 498 22.71 8.28 5.69
CA MET A 498 22.49 7.59 4.42
C MET A 498 23.18 8.33 3.28
N GLU A 499 23.56 7.58 2.23
CA GLU A 499 24.04 8.14 0.96
C GLU A 499 23.02 9.17 0.41
N GLY A 500 23.48 10.40 0.14
CA GLY A 500 22.64 11.48 -0.39
C GLY A 500 21.99 12.41 0.64
N MET A 501 22.15 12.20 1.95
CA MET A 501 21.78 13.23 2.94
C MET A 501 22.87 14.31 3.00
N PRO A 502 22.51 15.62 2.86
CA PRO A 502 23.49 16.70 3.02
C PRO A 502 24.06 16.64 4.45
N GLY A 503 25.38 16.48 4.57
CA GLY A 503 26.08 16.49 5.86
C GLY A 503 25.88 17.78 6.66
N GLU A 504 25.46 18.86 6.00
CA GLU A 504 25.12 20.17 6.61
C GLU A 504 23.92 20.11 7.58
N LEU A 505 23.03 19.10 7.45
CA LEU A 505 21.90 18.91 8.38
C LEU A 505 22.34 18.40 9.77
N VAL A 506 23.58 17.97 9.91
CA VAL A 506 24.12 17.33 11.12
C VAL A 506 25.50 17.92 11.49
N THR A 507 25.79 19.16 11.10
CA THR A 507 27.03 19.85 11.51
C THR A 507 26.87 20.42 12.92
N GLY A 508 27.57 19.82 13.88
CA GLY A 508 27.68 20.30 15.26
C GLY A 508 28.81 19.59 15.98
N THR A 509 29.47 20.28 16.91
CA THR A 509 30.61 19.75 17.70
C THR A 509 30.20 18.69 18.72
N ASP A 510 28.89 18.40 18.86
CA ASP A 510 28.34 17.64 19.97
C ASP A 510 28.01 16.17 19.63
N PHE A 511 28.26 15.72 18.38
CA PHE A 511 28.00 14.34 17.97
C PHE A 511 28.88 13.89 16.80
N THR A 512 29.18 12.59 16.74
CA THR A 512 30.00 11.97 15.69
C THR A 512 29.10 11.48 14.57
N VAL A 513 29.36 11.93 13.34
CA VAL A 513 28.67 11.49 12.13
C VAL A 513 29.48 10.40 11.46
N ILE A 514 28.85 9.28 11.11
CA ILE A 514 29.50 8.10 10.52
C ILE A 514 28.87 7.80 9.16
N SER A 515 29.70 7.67 8.14
CA SER A 515 29.28 7.33 6.78
C SER A 515 28.82 5.87 6.65
N GLU A 516 28.21 5.53 5.52
CA GLU A 516 27.53 4.23 5.31
C GLU A 516 28.46 3.04 5.02
N ASP A 517 29.78 3.19 5.15
CA ASP A 517 30.76 2.17 4.81
C ASP A 517 30.70 0.91 5.71
N SER A 518 31.32 -0.17 5.26
CA SER A 518 31.36 -1.47 5.95
C SER A 518 31.96 -1.42 7.37
N SER A 519 32.70 -0.35 7.70
CA SER A 519 33.27 -0.07 9.02
C SER A 519 32.31 0.60 10.01
N ALA A 520 31.15 1.08 9.55
CA ALA A 520 30.22 1.89 10.36
C ALA A 520 29.88 1.29 11.75
N ALA A 521 29.80 -0.04 11.85
CA ALA A 521 29.52 -0.68 13.12
C ALA A 521 30.66 -0.52 14.13
N GLY A 522 31.91 -0.66 13.69
CA GLY A 522 33.12 -0.46 14.51
C GLY A 522 33.23 0.98 14.96
N ASP A 523 33.02 1.94 14.07
CA ASP A 523 33.13 3.36 14.36
C ASP A 523 32.03 3.83 15.34
N ILE A 524 30.78 3.36 15.17
CA ILE A 524 29.68 3.63 16.11
C ILE A 524 30.01 3.07 17.50
N SER A 525 30.57 1.86 17.58
CA SER A 525 30.95 1.25 18.86
C SER A 525 32.13 1.96 19.53
N ALA A 526 33.04 2.54 18.73
CA ALA A 526 34.19 3.33 19.24
C ALA A 526 33.71 4.61 19.94
N VAL A 527 32.70 5.30 19.41
CA VAL A 527 32.08 6.47 20.06
C VAL A 527 31.48 6.08 21.42
N ALA A 528 30.80 4.95 21.51
CA ALA A 528 30.23 4.48 22.77
C ALA A 528 31.28 4.19 23.85
N THR A 529 32.48 3.78 23.45
CA THR A 529 33.60 3.46 24.37
C THR A 529 34.51 4.64 24.66
N GLY A 530 34.32 5.79 24.03
CA GLY A 530 35.18 6.98 24.20
C GLY A 530 36.57 6.83 23.53
N LYS A 531 36.66 5.98 22.51
CA LYS A 531 37.91 5.74 21.74
C LYS A 531 37.88 6.43 20.37
N ALA A 532 36.84 7.20 20.03
CA ALA A 532 36.70 7.99 18.80
C ALA A 532 37.04 9.45 19.01
#